data_df89a67730acecd4927184869fcd1790
#
_entry.id   df89a67730acecd4927184869fcd1790
#
_cell.length_a   1.000
_cell.length_b   1.000
_cell.length_c   1.000
_cell.angle_alpha   90.00
_cell.angle_beta   90.00
_cell.angle_gamma   90.00
#
_symmetry.space_group_name_H-M   'P 1'
#
loop_
_entity.id
_entity.type
_entity.pdbx_description
1 polymer ?
#
loop_
_entity_poly.entity_id
_entity_poly.type
_entity_poly.pdbx_seq_one_letter_code
_entity_poly.pdbx_strand_id
1 'polypeptide(L)'
;MGADFVFDLKIPEDISLIEQTKEFVEQYQNKRSTEASTKSGKHTILTSACPGWICYAEKTHGSWILPYISRVKSGQQIMGSIVKQHLSKNSLEHTLLISRLWD
;
A
#
# COMPACT_ATOMS: atom_id res chain seq x y z
N MET A 1 8.06 26.27 10.34
CA MET A 1 6.73 25.68 10.33
C MET A 1 6.30 25.03 11.64
N GLY A 2 7.01 25.15 12.73
CA GLY A 2 6.60 24.64 14.04
C GLY A 2 6.41 23.11 14.12
N ALA A 3 7.08 22.34 13.27
CA ALA A 3 7.07 20.89 13.36
C ALA A 3 8.05 20.43 14.45
N ASP A 4 7.59 19.63 15.40
CA ASP A 4 8.44 19.07 16.45
C ASP A 4 9.27 17.89 15.95
N PHE A 5 8.71 17.09 15.02
CA PHE A 5 9.36 15.93 14.45
C PHE A 5 9.18 15.88 12.94
N VAL A 6 10.22 15.48 12.23
CA VAL A 6 10.21 15.26 10.79
C VAL A 6 10.82 13.89 10.52
N PHE A 7 10.08 13.02 9.80
CA PHE A 7 10.52 11.70 9.44
C PHE A 7 10.53 11.55 7.92
N ASP A 8 11.53 10.84 7.40
CA ASP A 8 11.52 10.45 5.99
C ASP A 8 10.70 9.16 5.78
N LEU A 9 10.52 8.78 4.52
CA LEU A 9 9.74 7.60 4.14
C LEU A 9 10.61 6.36 3.89
N LYS A 10 11.88 6.39 4.20
CA LYS A 10 12.80 5.27 3.87
C LYS A 10 12.38 3.96 4.52
N ILE A 11 12.12 3.98 5.83
CA ILE A 11 11.70 2.77 6.58
C ILE A 11 10.35 2.24 6.08
N PRO A 12 9.28 3.04 5.98
CA PRO A 12 8.00 2.53 5.50
C PRO A 12 8.03 2.11 4.04
N GLU A 13 8.84 2.73 3.19
CA GLU A 13 9.03 2.26 1.81
C GLU A 13 9.71 0.90 1.75
N ASP A 14 10.70 0.64 2.57
CA ASP A 14 11.35 -0.66 2.67
C ASP A 14 10.37 -1.74 3.17
N ILE A 15 9.54 -1.43 4.14
CA ILE A 15 8.47 -2.31 4.62
C ILE A 15 7.48 -2.62 3.48
N SER A 16 7.07 -1.59 2.74
CA SER A 16 6.18 -1.75 1.59
C SER A 16 6.77 -2.68 0.52
N LEU A 17 8.06 -2.54 0.21
CA LEU A 17 8.77 -3.41 -0.73
C LEU A 17 8.80 -4.87 -0.27
N ILE A 18 9.05 -5.12 1.00
CA ILE A 18 9.04 -6.47 1.58
C ILE A 18 7.64 -7.09 1.44
N GLU A 19 6.60 -6.37 1.79
CA GLU A 19 5.22 -6.85 1.69
C GLU A 19 4.79 -7.08 0.24
N GLN A 20 5.18 -6.21 -0.69
CA GLN A 20 4.94 -6.41 -2.12
C GLN A 20 5.63 -7.67 -2.66
N THR A 21 6.85 -7.93 -2.20
CA THR A 21 7.59 -9.14 -2.56
C THR A 21 6.87 -10.39 -2.05
N LYS A 22 6.40 -10.38 -0.83
CA LYS A 22 5.61 -11.49 -0.27
C LYS A 22 4.33 -11.73 -1.07
N GLU A 23 3.58 -10.67 -1.36
CA GLU A 23 2.36 -10.76 -2.16
C GLU A 23 2.62 -11.39 -3.53
N PHE A 24 3.68 -10.96 -4.21
CA PHE A 24 4.07 -11.51 -5.50
C PHE A 24 4.43 -13.00 -5.41
N VAL A 25 5.24 -13.38 -4.43
CA VAL A 25 5.66 -14.77 -4.23
C VAL A 25 4.47 -15.67 -3.91
N GLU A 26 3.56 -15.24 -3.05
CA GLU A 26 2.33 -15.98 -2.73
C GLU A 26 1.46 -16.19 -3.97
N GLN A 27 1.25 -15.16 -4.76
CA GLN A 27 0.47 -15.28 -6.00
C GLN A 27 1.13 -16.20 -7.01
N TYR A 28 2.45 -16.13 -7.13
CA TYR A 28 3.20 -16.99 -8.03
C TYR A 28 3.15 -18.46 -7.61
N GLN A 29 3.30 -18.75 -6.33
CA GLN A 29 3.22 -20.11 -5.80
C GLN A 29 1.82 -20.72 -5.91
N ASN A 30 0.80 -19.95 -5.57
CA ASN A 30 -0.59 -20.39 -5.64
C ASN A 30 -0.99 -20.78 -7.08
N LYS A 31 -0.43 -20.09 -8.06
CA LYS A 31 -0.69 -20.43 -9.48
C LYS A 31 0.04 -21.68 -9.94
N ARG A 32 1.24 -21.95 -9.43
CA ARG A 32 1.96 -23.20 -9.74
C ARG A 32 1.20 -24.43 -9.28
N SER A 33 0.45 -24.32 -8.20
CA SER A 33 -0.40 -25.41 -7.70
C SER A 33 -1.72 -25.55 -8.45
N THR A 34 -2.15 -24.52 -9.17
CA THR A 34 -3.45 -24.49 -9.88
C THR A 34 -3.33 -24.73 -11.39
N GLU A 35 -2.11 -24.80 -11.95
CA GLU A 35 -1.89 -25.02 -13.40
C GLU A 35 -2.37 -26.37 -13.94
N ALA A 36 -2.92 -27.24 -13.10
CA ALA A 36 -3.55 -28.46 -13.54
C ALA A 36 -4.95 -28.28 -14.14
N SER A 37 -5.55 -27.12 -14.01
CA SER A 37 -6.87 -26.86 -14.60
C SER A 37 -7.11 -25.39 -14.90
N THR A 38 -7.13 -25.07 -16.19
CA THR A 38 -7.70 -23.87 -16.81
C THR A 38 -6.82 -22.63 -16.96
N LYS A 39 -6.42 -22.40 -18.20
CA LYS A 39 -6.18 -21.16 -18.96
C LYS A 39 -6.05 -19.83 -18.19
N SER A 40 -4.86 -19.22 -18.41
CA SER A 40 -4.67 -17.77 -18.49
C SER A 40 -5.02 -16.94 -17.24
N GLY A 41 -4.40 -17.23 -16.13
CA GLY A 41 -4.31 -16.24 -15.07
C GLY A 41 -3.14 -15.27 -15.33
N LYS A 42 -3.40 -14.07 -15.81
CA LYS A 42 -2.38 -13.03 -15.94
C LYS A 42 -1.77 -12.75 -14.58
N HIS A 43 -0.44 -12.91 -14.46
CA HIS A 43 0.32 -12.64 -13.23
C HIS A 43 0.66 -11.16 -13.11
N THR A 44 -0.24 -10.28 -13.49
CA THR A 44 0.01 -8.85 -13.43
C THR A 44 -0.45 -8.31 -12.08
N ILE A 45 0.46 -7.70 -11.35
CA ILE A 45 0.16 -6.93 -10.15
C ILE A 45 0.46 -5.47 -10.45
N LEU A 46 -0.52 -4.61 -10.24
CA LEU A 46 -0.38 -3.17 -10.39
C LEU A 46 -0.13 -2.55 -9.02
N THR A 47 1.02 -1.92 -8.87
CA THR A 47 1.39 -1.21 -7.64
C THR A 47 1.43 0.28 -7.88
N SER A 48 1.01 1.06 -6.91
CA SER A 48 1.11 2.51 -6.99
C SER A 48 1.28 3.12 -5.61
N ALA A 49 2.20 4.08 -5.50
CA ALA A 49 2.30 4.94 -4.35
C ALA A 49 1.33 6.12 -4.42
N CYS A 50 0.74 6.37 -5.58
CA CYS A 50 -0.15 7.51 -5.84
C CYS A 50 -1.61 7.14 -5.59
N PRO A 51 -2.26 7.71 -4.56
CA PRO A 51 -3.67 7.46 -4.28
C PRO A 51 -4.60 8.04 -5.35
N GLY A 52 -4.18 9.11 -6.00
CA GLY A 52 -4.92 9.68 -7.13
C GLY A 52 -5.07 8.68 -8.27
N TRP A 53 -4.00 7.93 -8.59
CA TRP A 53 -4.08 6.89 -9.60
C TRP A 53 -5.00 5.75 -9.18
N ILE A 54 -4.95 5.32 -7.93
CA ILE A 54 -5.82 4.26 -7.40
C ILE A 54 -7.28 4.68 -7.51
N CYS A 55 -7.62 5.89 -7.06
CA CYS A 55 -8.98 6.43 -7.18
C CYS A 55 -9.43 6.54 -8.65
N TYR A 56 -8.55 6.99 -9.52
CA TYR A 56 -8.82 7.05 -10.95
C TYR A 56 -9.11 5.67 -11.54
N ALA A 57 -8.27 4.69 -11.22
CA ALA A 57 -8.43 3.32 -11.68
C ALA A 57 -9.75 2.70 -11.21
N GLU A 58 -10.10 2.89 -9.94
CA GLU A 58 -11.35 2.40 -9.38
C GLU A 58 -12.58 3.01 -10.06
N LYS A 59 -12.57 4.32 -10.29
CA LYS A 59 -13.72 5.05 -10.85
C LYS A 59 -13.85 4.86 -12.36
N THR A 60 -12.73 4.81 -13.09
CA THR A 60 -12.75 4.80 -14.56
C THR A 60 -12.77 3.38 -15.12
N HIS A 61 -12.04 2.47 -14.52
CA HIS A 61 -11.86 1.11 -15.02
C HIS A 61 -12.53 0.04 -14.16
N GLY A 62 -12.96 0.38 -12.98
CA GLY A 62 -13.84 -0.40 -12.12
C GLY A 62 -13.46 -1.87 -11.97
N SER A 63 -14.43 -2.71 -12.21
CA SER A 63 -14.38 -4.13 -11.84
C SER A 63 -13.30 -4.96 -12.54
N TRP A 64 -12.83 -4.56 -13.71
CA TRP A 64 -11.84 -5.37 -14.42
C TRP A 64 -10.40 -5.10 -13.98
N ILE A 65 -10.10 -3.92 -13.42
CA ILE A 65 -8.74 -3.57 -12.97
C ILE A 65 -8.52 -3.86 -11.48
N LEU A 66 -9.56 -3.82 -10.67
CA LEU A 66 -9.47 -4.03 -9.23
C LEU A 66 -8.76 -5.32 -8.82
N PRO A 67 -8.97 -6.48 -9.47
CA PRO A 67 -8.27 -7.71 -9.11
C PRO A 67 -6.76 -7.68 -9.33
N TYR A 68 -6.26 -6.74 -10.14
CA TYR A 68 -4.83 -6.61 -10.43
C TYR A 68 -4.11 -5.63 -9.51
N ILE A 69 -4.84 -4.81 -8.77
CA ILE A 69 -4.25 -3.82 -7.87
C ILE A 69 -3.71 -4.52 -6.63
N SER A 70 -2.45 -4.20 -6.28
CA SER A 70 -1.82 -4.68 -5.06
C SER A 70 -2.60 -4.24 -3.82
N ARG A 71 -2.66 -5.12 -2.83
CA ARG A 71 -3.27 -4.84 -1.52
C ARG A 71 -2.31 -4.17 -0.56
N VAL A 72 -1.04 -4.09 -0.92
CA VAL A 72 -0.01 -3.50 -0.05
C VAL A 72 -0.15 -1.99 -0.02
N LYS A 73 -0.15 -1.45 1.17
CA LYS A 73 -0.23 0.01 1.40
C LYS A 73 1.04 0.69 0.92
N SER A 74 0.89 1.94 0.47
CA SER A 74 2.02 2.80 0.13
C SER A 74 2.88 3.13 1.37
N GLY A 75 4.13 3.51 1.15
CA GLY A 75 5.01 3.94 2.24
C GLY A 75 4.41 5.04 3.10
N GLN A 76 3.70 5.98 2.50
CA GLN A 76 3.03 7.06 3.22
C GLN A 76 1.91 6.56 4.14
N GLN A 77 1.09 5.63 3.67
CA GLN A 77 0.04 5.03 4.51
C GLN A 77 0.62 4.20 5.66
N ILE A 78 1.71 3.49 5.42
CA ILE A 78 2.44 2.74 6.45
C ILE A 78 3.01 3.70 7.50
N MET A 79 3.64 4.78 7.06
CA MET A 79 4.17 5.80 7.97
C MET A 79 3.06 6.45 8.80
N GLY A 80 1.93 6.79 8.19
CA GLY A 80 0.77 7.31 8.91
C GLY A 80 0.27 6.35 9.98
N SER A 81 0.24 5.05 9.69
CA SER A 81 -0.15 4.02 10.66
C SER A 81 0.85 3.91 11.81
N ILE A 82 2.15 3.94 11.52
CA ILE A 82 3.22 3.90 12.53
C ILE A 82 3.12 5.11 13.47
N VAL A 83 2.99 6.29 12.89
CA VAL A 83 2.87 7.54 13.67
C VAL A 83 1.63 7.52 14.56
N LYS A 84 0.48 7.12 14.02
CA LYS A 84 -0.76 7.05 14.79
C LYS A 84 -0.69 6.03 15.94
N GLN A 85 -0.10 4.87 15.70
CA GLN A 85 -0.13 3.78 16.67
C GLN A 85 0.98 3.87 17.73
N HIS A 86 2.15 4.32 17.35
CA HIS A 86 3.33 4.28 18.20
C HIS A 86 3.76 5.64 18.75
N LEU A 87 3.63 6.69 17.96
CA LEU A 87 4.13 8.02 18.34
C LEU A 87 3.06 8.92 18.95
N SER A 88 1.79 8.76 18.55
CA SER A 88 0.71 9.62 19.04
C SER A 88 0.25 9.30 20.45
N LYS A 89 0.64 8.16 21.02
CA LYS A 89 0.32 7.82 22.42
C LYS A 89 0.98 8.75 23.44
N ASN A 90 2.02 9.47 23.03
CA ASN A 90 2.82 10.31 23.93
C ASN A 90 2.85 11.79 23.56
N SER A 91 2.28 12.20 22.44
CA SER A 91 2.29 13.61 22.03
C SER A 91 1.04 13.95 21.24
N LEU A 92 0.25 14.76 21.91
CA LEU A 92 -1.06 15.22 21.48
C LEU A 92 -1.05 16.01 20.15
N GLU A 93 -2.10 15.77 19.38
CA GLU A 93 -2.77 16.67 18.43
C GLU A 93 -2.04 17.18 17.19
N HIS A 94 -0.75 17.45 17.18
CA HIS A 94 -0.07 18.06 16.03
C HIS A 94 0.33 17.07 14.93
N THR A 95 0.39 15.79 15.27
CA THR A 95 0.77 14.72 14.33
C THR A 95 -0.34 14.37 13.33
N LEU A 96 -1.51 14.93 13.50
CA LEU A 96 -2.72 14.61 12.72
C LEU A 96 -2.77 15.23 11.33
N LEU A 97 -1.91 16.16 10.99
CA LEU A 97 -1.99 16.87 9.71
C LEU A 97 -1.68 15.99 8.50
N ILE A 98 -0.69 15.13 8.60
CA ILE A 98 -0.33 14.24 7.47
C ILE A 98 -1.31 13.09 7.32
N SER A 99 -1.87 12.61 8.41
CA SER A 99 -2.81 11.50 8.37
C SER A 99 -4.20 11.89 7.86
N ARG A 100 -4.58 13.16 8.00
CA ARG A 100 -5.88 13.66 7.50
C ARG A 100 -5.93 13.93 6.00
N LEU A 101 -4.77 14.04 5.36
CA LEU A 101 -4.72 14.23 3.90
C LEU A 101 -5.02 12.94 3.11
N TRP A 102 -5.11 11.78 3.80
CA TRP A 102 -5.16 10.47 3.15
C TRP A 102 -6.27 9.54 3.69
N ASP A 103 -7.04 10.00 4.63
CA ASP A 103 -8.27 9.35 4.99
C ASP A 103 -9.41 9.88 4.08
#